data_390cb53d13972ba209945d0c5f10f092
#
_entry.id   390cb53d13972ba209945d0c5f10f092
#
_cell.length_a   1.000
_cell.length_b   1.000
_cell.length_c   1.000
_cell.angle_alpha   90.00
_cell.angle_beta   90.00
_cell.angle_gamma   90.00
#
_symmetry.space_group_name_H-M   'P 1'
#
loop_
_entity.id
_entity.type
_entity.pdbx_description
1 polymer ?
#
loop_
_entity_poly.entity_id
_entity_poly.type
_entity_poly.pdbx_seq_one_letter_code
_entity_poly.pdbx_strand_id
1 'polypeptide(L)'
;SLLKLLDRHNYYDTETILETAYPDTGRKLLWLQSEMDVVSDGSDGDRLAAMPDKILKSSFYQPSTSYRWKKRTDKPNPLLNPWQQRLASYKKTLEKAPAAEKTALRRKIDHAERVIEELKRYSFLISEYDPFIVVPLGVVNQSSPFSPQFGDYAVVIVGDKLYPALVGDAGPRYKTGEGSLRLSREINPKAGPYSRPVSDLKVSYLIFPGSAEPEAGPPDYEKLTDRCRELLNEIGGMGKGFKLHQWEDLLAP
;
A
#
# COMPACT_ATOMS: atom_id res chain seq x y z
N SER A 1 20.79 -8.11 -9.26
CA SER A 1 20.21 -8.71 -10.49
C SER A 1 19.15 -7.78 -11.04
N LEU A 2 19.06 -7.67 -12.36
CA LEU A 2 17.99 -6.94 -13.03
C LEU A 2 16.77 -7.88 -13.13
N LEU A 3 15.70 -7.56 -12.40
CA LEU A 3 14.43 -8.24 -12.56
C LEU A 3 13.63 -7.50 -13.64
N LYS A 4 13.19 -8.21 -14.67
CA LYS A 4 12.25 -7.65 -15.64
C LYS A 4 10.83 -7.83 -15.12
N LEU A 5 10.19 -6.75 -14.71
CA LEU A 5 8.78 -6.70 -14.41
C LEU A 5 8.06 -5.91 -15.49
N LEU A 6 6.98 -6.46 -16.00
CA LEU A 6 6.11 -5.79 -16.98
C LEU A 6 4.97 -5.12 -16.21
N ASP A 7 4.78 -3.83 -16.42
CA ASP A 7 3.52 -3.20 -16.09
C ASP A 7 2.48 -3.56 -17.17
N ARG A 8 1.65 -4.58 -16.88
CA ARG A 8 0.64 -5.04 -17.82
C ARG A 8 -0.51 -4.05 -18.07
N HIS A 9 -0.68 -3.06 -17.20
CA HIS A 9 -1.76 -2.08 -17.35
C HIS A 9 -1.41 -0.96 -18.31
N ASN A 10 -0.13 -0.63 -18.43
CA ASN A 10 0.35 0.49 -19.23
C ASN A 10 1.18 0.08 -20.43
N TYR A 11 1.46 -1.21 -20.61
CA TYR A 11 2.33 -1.74 -21.65
C TYR A 11 3.77 -1.20 -21.60
N TYR A 12 4.20 -0.61 -20.48
CA TYR A 12 5.56 -0.17 -20.27
C TYR A 12 6.39 -1.29 -19.66
N ASP A 13 7.53 -1.58 -20.28
CA ASP A 13 8.58 -2.35 -19.64
C ASP A 13 9.13 -1.51 -18.48
N THR A 14 8.97 -1.98 -17.27
CA THR A 14 9.72 -1.41 -16.14
C THR A 14 11.16 -1.86 -16.32
N GLU A 15 11.97 -1.03 -16.96
CA GLU A 15 13.33 -1.42 -17.36
C GLU A 15 14.29 -1.43 -16.17
N THR A 16 13.90 -0.81 -15.03
CA THR A 16 14.84 -0.62 -13.95
C THR A 16 14.30 -1.15 -12.63
N ILE A 17 14.68 -2.39 -12.30
CA ILE A 17 14.62 -2.91 -10.94
C ILE A 17 16.04 -3.30 -10.56
N LEU A 18 16.58 -2.60 -9.58
CA LEU A 18 17.93 -2.80 -9.12
C LEU A 18 17.94 -3.27 -7.67
N GLU A 19 18.47 -4.46 -7.45
CA GLU A 19 18.88 -4.94 -6.13
C GLU A 19 20.33 -4.56 -5.90
N THR A 20 20.62 -3.76 -4.88
CA THR A 20 21.97 -3.33 -4.57
C THR A 20 22.18 -3.19 -3.06
N ALA A 21 23.45 -3.18 -2.64
CA ALA A 21 23.82 -2.81 -1.29
C ALA A 21 24.81 -1.64 -1.35
N TYR A 22 24.63 -0.66 -0.47
CA TYR A 22 25.53 0.47 -0.39
C TYR A 22 26.89 -0.01 0.17
N PRO A 23 28.02 0.29 -0.50
CA PRO A 23 29.30 -0.34 -0.16
C PRO A 23 29.77 -0.07 1.26
N ASP A 24 29.59 1.16 1.76
CA ASP A 24 30.16 1.58 3.05
C ASP A 24 29.37 1.05 4.25
N THR A 25 28.06 0.89 4.13
CA THR A 25 27.19 0.48 5.24
C THR A 25 26.62 -0.92 5.07
N GLY A 26 26.68 -1.49 3.88
CA GLY A 26 25.99 -2.73 3.54
C GLY A 26 24.47 -2.60 3.49
N ARG A 27 23.91 -1.37 3.57
CA ARG A 27 22.46 -1.14 3.50
C ARG A 27 21.90 -1.67 2.20
N LYS A 28 20.95 -2.58 2.29
CA LYS A 28 20.26 -3.18 1.15
C LYS A 28 19.20 -2.24 0.61
N LEU A 29 19.11 -2.20 -0.70
CA LEU A 29 18.19 -1.36 -1.45
C LEU A 29 17.51 -2.17 -2.54
N LEU A 30 16.22 -1.94 -2.70
CA LEU A 30 15.49 -2.30 -3.89
C LEU A 30 15.02 -1.00 -4.53
N TRP A 31 15.51 -0.70 -5.72
CA TRP A 31 15.14 0.48 -6.49
C TRP A 31 14.27 0.08 -7.68
N LEU A 32 13.13 0.74 -7.78
CA LEU A 32 12.17 0.60 -8.88
C LEU A 32 11.99 1.96 -9.56
N GLN A 33 11.84 1.97 -10.87
CA GLN A 33 11.41 3.16 -11.60
C GLN A 33 10.17 2.83 -12.40
N SER A 34 9.11 3.61 -12.24
CA SER A 34 7.81 3.36 -12.86
C SER A 34 7.00 4.65 -12.96
N GLU A 35 5.79 4.55 -13.44
CA GLU A 35 4.72 5.54 -13.22
C GLU A 35 4.16 5.44 -11.79
N MET A 36 3.10 6.18 -11.47
CA MET A 36 2.31 5.96 -10.26
C MET A 36 0.82 5.84 -10.59
N ASP A 37 0.25 4.68 -10.26
CA ASP A 37 -1.19 4.47 -10.14
C ASP A 37 -1.65 4.73 -8.70
N VAL A 38 -2.96 4.88 -8.50
CA VAL A 38 -3.56 5.11 -7.18
C VAL A 38 -4.20 3.84 -6.67
N VAL A 39 -3.84 3.47 -5.44
CA VAL A 39 -4.61 2.53 -4.64
C VAL A 39 -5.46 3.29 -3.62
N SER A 40 -6.70 2.82 -3.38
CA SER A 40 -7.63 3.46 -2.44
C SER A 40 -7.99 2.59 -1.24
N ASP A 41 -7.27 1.52 -1.01
CA ASP A 41 -7.57 0.43 -0.08
C ASP A 41 -7.35 0.78 1.40
N GLY A 42 -7.88 -0.11 2.25
CA GLY A 42 -7.67 -0.11 3.68
C GLY A 42 -8.74 0.57 4.50
N SER A 43 -8.80 0.18 5.76
CA SER A 43 -9.73 0.73 6.76
C SER A 43 -9.21 0.48 8.17
N ASP A 44 -9.58 1.35 9.12
CA ASP A 44 -9.17 1.20 10.50
C ASP A 44 -10.26 1.70 11.45
N GLY A 45 -10.84 0.79 12.22
CA GLY A 45 -11.88 1.12 13.20
C GLY A 45 -11.34 1.76 14.47
N ASP A 46 -10.05 1.64 14.77
CA ASP A 46 -9.44 2.28 15.93
C ASP A 46 -9.27 3.78 15.69
N ARG A 47 -8.99 4.20 14.45
CA ARG A 47 -8.73 5.59 14.06
C ARG A 47 -9.94 6.30 13.44
N LEU A 48 -10.85 5.58 12.75
CA LEU A 48 -11.98 6.17 12.05
C LEU A 48 -13.31 5.51 12.43
N ALA A 49 -14.31 6.35 12.74
CA ALA A 49 -15.68 5.89 12.95
C ALA A 49 -16.43 5.62 11.63
N ALA A 50 -16.04 6.26 10.54
CA ALA A 50 -16.62 6.09 9.20
C ALA A 50 -15.57 6.28 8.11
N MET A 51 -15.67 5.52 7.04
CA MET A 51 -14.84 5.68 5.84
C MET A 51 -15.45 6.72 4.89
N PRO A 52 -14.61 7.52 4.20
CA PRO A 52 -15.11 8.49 3.22
C PRO A 52 -15.87 7.82 2.07
N ASP A 53 -17.09 8.29 1.79
CA ASP A 53 -17.97 7.74 0.74
C ASP A 53 -17.32 7.65 -0.64
N LYS A 54 -16.48 8.63 -0.99
CA LYS A 54 -15.79 8.66 -2.29
C LYS A 54 -14.88 7.46 -2.51
N ILE A 55 -14.27 6.98 -1.44
CA ILE A 55 -13.38 5.82 -1.48
C ILE A 55 -14.21 4.54 -1.60
N LEU A 56 -15.26 4.42 -0.79
CA LEU A 56 -16.14 3.24 -0.78
C LEU A 56 -16.84 2.98 -2.13
N LYS A 57 -17.00 4.03 -2.93
CA LYS A 57 -17.59 3.94 -4.28
C LYS A 57 -16.59 3.51 -5.35
N SER A 58 -15.32 3.43 -5.05
CA SER A 58 -14.31 2.89 -5.98
C SER A 58 -14.58 1.41 -6.23
N SER A 59 -14.68 1.03 -7.50
CA SER A 59 -14.92 -0.36 -7.92
C SER A 59 -13.76 -1.31 -7.55
N PHE A 60 -12.58 -0.75 -7.28
CA PHE A 60 -11.37 -1.50 -6.93
C PHE A 60 -11.06 -1.47 -5.43
N TYR A 61 -11.88 -0.80 -4.62
CA TYR A 61 -11.65 -0.66 -3.19
C TYR A 61 -11.65 -2.01 -2.46
N GLN A 62 -10.61 -2.24 -1.67
CA GLN A 62 -10.50 -3.35 -0.73
C GLN A 62 -10.44 -2.80 0.70
N PRO A 63 -11.12 -3.43 1.67
CA PRO A 63 -11.18 -2.93 3.04
C PRO A 63 -9.89 -3.18 3.85
N SER A 64 -8.97 -3.96 3.34
CA SER A 64 -7.72 -4.36 3.99
C SER A 64 -6.51 -4.03 3.13
N THR A 65 -5.36 -3.84 3.78
CA THR A 65 -4.03 -3.83 3.17
C THR A 65 -3.20 -4.99 3.71
N SER A 66 -2.11 -5.33 3.04
CA SER A 66 -1.24 -6.42 3.49
C SER A 66 -0.49 -6.07 4.79
N TYR A 67 -0.06 -4.80 4.96
CA TYR A 67 0.43 -4.30 6.25
C TYR A 67 -0.76 -4.10 7.19
N ARG A 68 -0.71 -4.78 8.33
CA ARG A 68 -1.80 -4.79 9.31
C ARG A 68 -1.27 -5.03 10.72
N TRP A 69 -2.04 -4.63 11.71
CA TRP A 69 -1.75 -4.86 13.13
C TRP A 69 -3.02 -5.29 13.87
N LYS A 70 -2.85 -5.89 15.05
CA LYS A 70 -3.99 -6.25 15.91
C LYS A 70 -4.72 -4.98 16.34
N LYS A 71 -6.03 -5.02 16.31
CA LYS A 71 -6.85 -3.93 16.86
C LYS A 71 -6.45 -3.62 18.29
N ARG A 72 -6.44 -2.35 18.62
CA ARG A 72 -6.07 -1.82 19.94
C ARG A 72 -7.29 -1.42 20.79
N THR A 73 -8.47 -1.31 20.15
CA THR A 73 -9.74 -0.94 20.80
C THR A 73 -10.85 -1.92 20.40
N ASP A 74 -11.97 -1.87 21.16
CA ASP A 74 -13.18 -2.63 20.83
C ASP A 74 -14.08 -1.93 19.79
N LYS A 75 -13.69 -0.75 19.30
CA LYS A 75 -14.46 -0.04 18.27
C LYS A 75 -14.57 -0.90 17.02
N PRO A 76 -15.77 -1.18 16.49
CA PRO A 76 -15.91 -1.96 15.29
C PRO A 76 -15.29 -1.23 14.09
N ASN A 77 -14.72 -2.00 13.16
CA ASN A 77 -14.33 -1.41 11.88
C ASN A 77 -15.60 -0.90 11.15
N PRO A 78 -15.58 0.32 10.58
CA PRO A 78 -16.77 0.92 9.94
C PRO A 78 -17.33 0.09 8.78
N LEU A 79 -16.52 -0.80 8.20
CA LEU A 79 -16.94 -1.68 7.11
C LEU A 79 -17.47 -3.04 7.58
N LEU A 80 -17.38 -3.35 8.86
CA LEU A 80 -17.79 -4.67 9.38
C LEU A 80 -19.28 -4.94 9.08
N ASN A 81 -20.16 -4.01 9.43
CA ASN A 81 -21.60 -4.17 9.18
C ASN A 81 -21.97 -4.22 7.68
N PRO A 82 -21.48 -3.32 6.82
CA PRO A 82 -21.65 -3.45 5.37
C PRO A 82 -21.24 -4.82 4.80
N TRP A 83 -20.12 -5.38 5.25
CA TRP A 83 -19.68 -6.70 4.80
C TRP A 83 -20.54 -7.85 5.33
N GLN A 84 -21.03 -7.77 6.56
CA GLN A 84 -21.98 -8.73 7.13
C GLN A 84 -23.31 -8.72 6.34
N GLN A 85 -23.82 -7.55 5.97
CA GLN A 85 -25.01 -7.42 5.13
C GLN A 85 -24.79 -8.01 3.74
N ARG A 86 -23.61 -7.75 3.14
CA ARG A 86 -23.22 -8.33 1.84
C ARG A 86 -23.16 -9.86 1.91
N LEU A 87 -22.58 -10.42 2.96
CA LEU A 87 -22.53 -11.87 3.17
C LEU A 87 -23.94 -12.47 3.27
N ALA A 88 -24.83 -11.87 4.05
CA ALA A 88 -26.20 -12.32 4.18
C ALA A 88 -26.93 -12.30 2.82
N SER A 89 -26.73 -11.24 2.03
CA SER A 89 -27.26 -11.14 0.67
C SER A 89 -26.74 -12.26 -0.25
N TYR A 90 -25.47 -12.55 -0.23
CA TYR A 90 -24.87 -13.63 -1.04
C TYR A 90 -25.44 -15.01 -0.64
N LYS A 91 -25.57 -15.29 0.66
CA LYS A 91 -26.16 -16.54 1.15
C LYS A 91 -27.62 -16.70 0.68
N LYS A 92 -28.43 -15.64 0.80
CA LYS A 92 -29.82 -15.64 0.29
C LYS A 92 -29.89 -15.85 -1.23
N THR A 93 -29.00 -15.25 -1.99
CA THR A 93 -28.93 -15.44 -3.44
C THR A 93 -28.54 -16.87 -3.80
N LEU A 94 -27.60 -17.48 -3.07
CA LEU A 94 -27.13 -18.83 -3.31
C LEU A 94 -28.26 -19.88 -3.21
N GLU A 95 -29.22 -19.69 -2.31
CA GLU A 95 -30.38 -20.59 -2.13
C GLU A 95 -31.19 -20.73 -3.41
N LYS A 96 -31.31 -19.63 -4.17
CA LYS A 96 -32.17 -19.56 -5.38
C LYS A 96 -31.37 -19.59 -6.69
N ALA A 97 -30.04 -19.64 -6.62
CA ALA A 97 -29.19 -19.53 -7.78
C ALA A 97 -29.22 -20.81 -8.65
N PRO A 98 -29.18 -20.68 -9.98
CA PRO A 98 -28.94 -21.79 -10.89
C PRO A 98 -27.59 -22.48 -10.61
N ALA A 99 -27.49 -23.75 -10.96
CA ALA A 99 -26.27 -24.55 -10.71
C ALA A 99 -25.00 -23.88 -11.27
N ALA A 100 -25.09 -23.26 -12.44
CA ALA A 100 -23.97 -22.58 -13.11
C ALA A 100 -23.41 -21.39 -12.30
N GLU A 101 -24.23 -20.72 -11.48
CA GLU A 101 -23.83 -19.54 -10.71
C GLU A 101 -23.33 -19.88 -9.29
N LYS A 102 -23.68 -21.07 -8.78
CA LYS A 102 -23.39 -21.45 -7.38
C LYS A 102 -21.91 -21.39 -7.03
N THR A 103 -21.04 -21.82 -7.94
CA THR A 103 -19.60 -21.80 -7.69
C THR A 103 -19.06 -20.37 -7.52
N ALA A 104 -19.49 -19.44 -8.36
CA ALA A 104 -19.08 -18.05 -8.25
C ALA A 104 -19.62 -17.39 -6.96
N LEU A 105 -20.86 -17.70 -6.57
CA LEU A 105 -21.45 -17.22 -5.32
C LEU A 105 -20.75 -17.77 -4.08
N ARG A 106 -20.38 -19.06 -4.06
CA ARG A 106 -19.59 -19.63 -2.96
C ARG A 106 -18.27 -18.93 -2.77
N ARG A 107 -17.54 -18.65 -3.86
CA ARG A 107 -16.28 -17.87 -3.79
C ARG A 107 -16.49 -16.46 -3.20
N LYS A 108 -17.60 -15.79 -3.54
CA LYS A 108 -17.95 -14.49 -2.94
C LYS A 108 -18.28 -14.60 -1.45
N ILE A 109 -18.95 -15.68 -1.02
CA ILE A 109 -19.26 -15.98 0.38
C ILE A 109 -17.95 -16.20 1.15
N ASP A 110 -17.09 -17.11 0.66
CA ASP A 110 -15.81 -17.42 1.28
C ASP A 110 -14.91 -16.17 1.41
N HIS A 111 -14.92 -15.32 0.38
CA HIS A 111 -14.20 -14.05 0.43
C HIS A 111 -14.78 -13.11 1.49
N ALA A 112 -16.11 -12.93 1.52
CA ALA A 112 -16.77 -12.06 2.48
C ALA A 112 -16.57 -12.53 3.93
N GLU A 113 -16.58 -13.84 4.18
CA GLU A 113 -16.30 -14.42 5.50
C GLU A 113 -14.86 -14.12 5.95
N ARG A 114 -13.88 -14.28 5.06
CA ARG A 114 -12.47 -13.91 5.36
C ARG A 114 -12.33 -12.42 5.68
N VAL A 115 -12.91 -11.55 4.86
CA VAL A 115 -12.88 -10.10 5.10
C VAL A 115 -13.50 -9.75 6.46
N ILE A 116 -14.64 -10.32 6.81
CA ILE A 116 -15.31 -10.08 8.10
C ILE A 116 -14.39 -10.50 9.26
N GLU A 117 -13.75 -11.66 9.18
CA GLU A 117 -12.83 -12.12 10.23
C GLU A 117 -11.59 -11.22 10.34
N GLU A 118 -11.05 -10.73 9.24
CA GLU A 118 -9.95 -9.76 9.24
C GLU A 118 -10.35 -8.43 9.88
N LEU A 119 -11.51 -7.86 9.49
CA LEU A 119 -12.03 -6.60 10.04
C LEU A 119 -12.33 -6.66 11.53
N LYS A 120 -12.63 -7.85 12.07
CA LYS A 120 -12.82 -8.04 13.52
C LYS A 120 -11.49 -8.03 14.29
N ARG A 121 -10.41 -8.49 13.68
CA ARG A 121 -9.14 -8.80 14.36
C ARG A 121 -8.06 -7.77 14.13
N TYR A 122 -8.08 -7.10 12.97
CA TYR A 122 -6.99 -6.24 12.52
C TYR A 122 -7.47 -4.83 12.17
N SER A 123 -6.54 -3.92 12.28
CA SER A 123 -6.55 -2.59 11.68
C SER A 123 -5.53 -2.54 10.55
N PHE A 124 -5.77 -1.66 9.58
CA PHE A 124 -5.00 -1.57 8.33
C PHE A 124 -4.60 -0.13 8.06
N LEU A 125 -3.65 0.07 7.15
CA LEU A 125 -3.42 1.38 6.56
C LEU A 125 -4.70 1.88 5.89
N ILE A 126 -4.85 3.20 5.82
CA ILE A 126 -5.97 3.86 5.15
C ILE A 126 -5.39 4.72 4.04
N SER A 127 -5.61 4.33 2.81
CA SER A 127 -5.00 4.98 1.64
C SER A 127 -5.24 6.49 1.57
N GLU A 128 -6.38 6.99 2.06
CA GLU A 128 -6.70 8.42 2.12
C GLU A 128 -5.78 9.19 3.08
N TYR A 129 -5.24 8.53 4.11
CA TYR A 129 -4.51 9.20 5.20
C TYR A 129 -3.06 8.76 5.32
N ASP A 130 -2.77 7.51 5.01
CA ASP A 130 -1.45 6.93 5.23
C ASP A 130 -0.60 6.92 3.95
N PRO A 131 0.66 7.41 3.99
CA PRO A 131 1.56 7.33 2.86
C PRO A 131 2.18 5.94 2.75
N PHE A 132 1.77 5.17 1.75
CA PHE A 132 2.34 3.86 1.48
C PHE A 132 2.41 3.56 -0.02
N ILE A 133 3.26 2.62 -0.36
CA ILE A 133 3.40 2.07 -1.70
C ILE A 133 2.91 0.63 -1.75
N VAL A 134 2.55 0.20 -2.95
CA VAL A 134 2.18 -1.17 -3.27
C VAL A 134 3.30 -1.81 -4.07
N VAL A 135 3.71 -2.99 -3.68
CA VAL A 135 4.78 -3.73 -4.36
C VAL A 135 4.23 -4.99 -5.02
N PRO A 136 4.82 -5.45 -6.14
CA PRO A 136 4.37 -6.68 -6.78
C PRO A 136 4.53 -7.90 -5.88
N LEU A 137 3.55 -8.79 -5.84
CA LEU A 137 3.67 -10.09 -5.16
C LEU A 137 4.89 -10.89 -5.61
N GLY A 138 5.41 -10.62 -6.81
CA GLY A 138 6.58 -11.28 -7.35
C GLY A 138 7.91 -10.90 -6.68
N VAL A 139 7.94 -9.83 -5.89
CA VAL A 139 9.17 -9.35 -5.21
C VAL A 139 9.06 -9.35 -3.68
N VAL A 140 7.84 -9.39 -3.15
CA VAL A 140 7.59 -9.37 -1.71
C VAL A 140 7.76 -10.77 -1.11
N ASN A 141 8.29 -10.86 0.12
CA ASN A 141 8.42 -12.10 0.88
C ASN A 141 9.16 -13.24 0.13
N GLN A 142 10.09 -12.89 -0.75
CA GLN A 142 11.00 -13.86 -1.37
C GLN A 142 12.11 -14.24 -0.38
N SER A 143 12.80 -15.33 -0.64
CA SER A 143 14.02 -15.72 0.12
C SER A 143 15.24 -14.84 -0.16
N SER A 144 15.12 -13.85 -1.03
CA SER A 144 16.17 -12.89 -1.34
C SER A 144 16.38 -11.90 -0.17
N PRO A 145 17.61 -11.57 0.19
CA PRO A 145 17.88 -10.55 1.20
C PRO A 145 17.51 -9.12 0.74
N PHE A 146 17.13 -8.95 -0.51
CA PHE A 146 16.65 -7.70 -1.10
C PHE A 146 15.11 -7.66 -1.24
N SER A 147 14.44 -8.73 -0.85
CA SER A 147 12.96 -8.79 -0.88
C SER A 147 12.38 -7.90 0.20
N PRO A 148 11.50 -6.95 -0.15
CA PRO A 148 10.82 -6.15 0.83
C PRO A 148 9.82 -6.96 1.64
N GLN A 149 9.55 -6.48 2.84
CA GLN A 149 8.49 -6.94 3.71
C GLN A 149 7.48 -5.82 3.95
N PHE A 150 6.26 -6.18 4.32
CA PHE A 150 5.27 -5.17 4.70
C PHE A 150 5.71 -4.45 5.96
N GLY A 151 5.67 -3.12 5.92
CA GLY A 151 6.19 -2.25 6.96
C GLY A 151 7.63 -1.76 6.74
N ASP A 152 8.34 -2.29 5.76
CA ASP A 152 9.64 -1.71 5.37
C ASP A 152 9.45 -0.26 4.95
N TYR A 153 10.44 0.57 5.31
CA TYR A 153 10.45 1.97 4.91
C TYR A 153 10.83 2.10 3.43
N ALA A 154 10.23 3.09 2.81
CA ALA A 154 10.48 3.44 1.42
C ALA A 154 10.51 4.96 1.24
N VAL A 155 11.20 5.41 0.20
CA VAL A 155 11.17 6.80 -0.24
C VAL A 155 10.76 6.85 -1.69
N VAL A 156 9.70 7.59 -1.98
CA VAL A 156 9.25 7.85 -3.35
C VAL A 156 9.84 9.18 -3.80
N ILE A 157 10.46 9.20 -4.98
CA ILE A 157 11.16 10.35 -5.53
C ILE A 157 10.48 10.80 -6.81
N VAL A 158 10.03 12.06 -6.82
CA VAL A 158 9.44 12.72 -8.00
C VAL A 158 10.07 14.10 -8.13
N GLY A 159 10.81 14.32 -9.19
CA GLY A 159 11.60 15.56 -9.36
C GLY A 159 12.63 15.72 -8.24
N ASP A 160 12.58 16.82 -7.51
CA ASP A 160 13.47 17.17 -6.40
C ASP A 160 12.89 16.84 -5.01
N LYS A 161 11.71 16.22 -4.95
CA LYS A 161 11.00 15.89 -3.71
C LYS A 161 11.11 14.41 -3.39
N LEU A 162 11.34 14.13 -2.12
CA LEU A 162 11.40 12.80 -1.53
C LEU A 162 10.24 12.62 -0.55
N TYR A 163 9.43 11.61 -0.77
CA TYR A 163 8.24 11.33 0.03
C TYR A 163 8.44 10.06 0.85
N PRO A 164 8.57 10.17 2.19
CA PRO A 164 8.60 8.99 3.07
C PRO A 164 7.33 8.16 2.93
N ALA A 165 7.49 6.85 2.88
CA ALA A 165 6.37 5.92 2.75
C ALA A 165 6.70 4.58 3.41
N LEU A 166 5.68 3.74 3.59
CA LEU A 166 5.82 2.34 3.98
C LEU A 166 5.52 1.41 2.80
N VAL A 167 6.11 0.23 2.78
CA VAL A 167 5.61 -0.88 1.97
C VAL A 167 4.32 -1.37 2.61
N GLY A 168 3.18 -0.90 2.12
CA GLY A 168 1.88 -1.08 2.76
C GLY A 168 1.05 -2.22 2.20
N ASP A 169 1.21 -2.53 0.91
CA ASP A 169 0.38 -3.54 0.29
C ASP A 169 1.11 -4.29 -0.84
N ALA A 170 0.48 -5.37 -1.29
CA ALA A 170 0.92 -6.14 -2.44
C ALA A 170 -0.11 -6.09 -3.57
N GLY A 171 0.36 -5.67 -4.72
CA GLY A 171 -0.42 -5.64 -5.95
C GLY A 171 -0.31 -6.92 -6.78
N PRO A 172 -0.86 -6.91 -8.00
CA PRO A 172 -0.69 -8.00 -8.94
C PRO A 172 0.78 -8.37 -9.14
N ARG A 173 1.02 -9.65 -9.42
CA ARG A 173 2.37 -10.24 -9.43
C ARG A 173 3.42 -9.48 -10.26
N TYR A 174 2.97 -8.78 -11.28
CA TYR A 174 3.85 -8.13 -12.26
C TYR A 174 3.64 -6.62 -12.36
N LYS A 175 2.77 -6.03 -11.52
CA LYS A 175 2.48 -4.60 -11.57
C LYS A 175 3.34 -3.86 -10.57
N THR A 176 4.04 -2.84 -11.07
CA THR A 176 4.79 -1.87 -10.26
C THR A 176 4.14 -0.49 -10.35
N GLY A 177 4.55 0.41 -9.47
CA GLY A 177 4.17 1.81 -9.57
C GLY A 177 2.78 2.11 -9.05
N GLU A 178 2.48 1.71 -7.80
CA GLU A 178 1.25 2.09 -7.12
C GLU A 178 1.56 2.77 -5.79
N GLY A 179 0.81 3.84 -5.51
CA GLY A 179 0.89 4.55 -4.25
C GLY A 179 -0.48 4.84 -3.65
N SER A 180 -0.53 5.04 -2.33
CA SER A 180 -1.73 5.42 -1.63
C SER A 180 -2.30 6.74 -2.16
N LEU A 181 -3.59 6.95 -1.98
CA LEU A 181 -4.23 8.20 -2.38
C LEU A 181 -3.64 9.41 -1.65
N ARG A 182 -3.21 9.26 -0.39
CA ARG A 182 -2.48 10.29 0.36
C ARG A 182 -1.20 10.72 -0.35
N LEU A 183 -0.36 9.74 -0.68
CA LEU A 183 0.90 9.95 -1.40
C LEU A 183 0.65 10.56 -2.78
N SER A 184 -0.30 10.00 -3.51
CA SER A 184 -0.64 10.42 -4.87
C SER A 184 -1.14 11.87 -4.92
N ARG A 185 -1.95 12.31 -3.97
CA ARG A 185 -2.46 13.69 -3.91
C ARG A 185 -1.39 14.71 -3.52
N GLU A 186 -0.42 14.31 -2.72
CA GLU A 186 0.70 15.19 -2.41
C GLU A 186 1.58 15.45 -3.64
N ILE A 187 1.75 14.44 -4.49
CA ILE A 187 2.47 14.57 -5.76
C ILE A 187 1.65 15.35 -6.79
N ASN A 188 0.36 15.06 -6.90
CA ASN A 188 -0.57 15.72 -7.81
C ASN A 188 -1.95 15.87 -7.16
N PRO A 189 -2.33 17.12 -6.75
CA PRO A 189 -3.62 17.35 -6.06
C PRO A 189 -4.86 16.95 -6.86
N LYS A 190 -4.75 16.71 -8.17
CA LYS A 190 -5.82 16.21 -9.02
C LYS A 190 -5.96 14.69 -9.00
N ALA A 191 -5.07 13.99 -8.30
CA ALA A 191 -5.13 12.54 -8.19
C ALA A 191 -6.39 12.08 -7.44
N GLY A 192 -6.95 10.99 -7.91
CA GLY A 192 -8.12 10.34 -7.32
C GLY A 192 -8.12 8.85 -7.64
N PRO A 193 -9.09 8.08 -7.12
CA PRO A 193 -9.11 6.62 -7.31
C PRO A 193 -9.13 6.15 -8.77
N TYR A 194 -9.40 7.05 -9.71
CA TYR A 194 -9.50 6.74 -11.14
C TYR A 194 -8.54 7.56 -12.00
N SER A 195 -7.60 8.29 -11.38
CA SER A 195 -6.66 9.14 -12.11
C SER A 195 -5.24 8.95 -11.59
N ARG A 196 -4.28 8.87 -12.51
CA ARG A 196 -2.86 8.72 -12.15
C ARG A 196 -2.25 10.07 -11.80
N PRO A 197 -1.48 10.19 -10.70
CA PRO A 197 -0.71 11.40 -10.43
C PRO A 197 0.45 11.59 -11.42
N VAL A 198 1.09 10.49 -11.83
CA VAL A 198 2.21 10.47 -12.79
C VAL A 198 2.01 9.30 -13.74
N SER A 199 1.89 9.58 -15.04
CA SER A 199 1.59 8.60 -16.09
C SER A 199 2.78 8.25 -17.00
N ASP A 200 3.98 8.63 -16.57
CA ASP A 200 5.23 8.26 -17.25
C ASP A 200 6.23 7.64 -16.26
N LEU A 201 7.33 7.07 -16.75
CA LEU A 201 8.33 6.34 -15.96
C LEU A 201 9.27 7.28 -15.17
N LYS A 202 8.74 8.29 -14.48
CA LYS A 202 9.53 9.29 -13.75
C LYS A 202 9.45 9.19 -12.23
N VAL A 203 8.82 8.16 -11.70
CA VAL A 203 8.75 7.93 -10.27
C VAL A 203 9.78 6.90 -9.88
N SER A 204 10.68 7.24 -8.97
CA SER A 204 11.60 6.28 -8.37
C SER A 204 11.07 5.85 -6.99
N TYR A 205 11.07 4.56 -6.76
CA TYR A 205 10.69 3.93 -5.50
C TYR A 205 11.94 3.30 -4.90
N LEU A 206 12.45 3.89 -3.85
CA LEU A 206 13.61 3.39 -3.11
C LEU A 206 13.12 2.69 -1.85
N ILE A 207 13.27 1.38 -1.79
CA ILE A 207 12.80 0.55 -0.69
C ILE A 207 14.02 0.06 0.10
N PHE A 208 13.90 -0.01 1.43
CA PHE A 208 14.96 -0.45 2.35
C PHE A 208 14.57 -1.80 2.98
N PRO A 209 14.87 -2.94 2.35
CA PRO A 209 14.53 -4.26 2.87
C PRO A 209 15.08 -4.51 4.27
N GLY A 210 14.24 -5.07 5.14
CA GLY A 210 14.59 -5.36 6.54
C GLY A 210 14.61 -4.14 7.45
N SER A 211 13.96 -3.04 7.06
CA SER A 211 13.87 -1.81 7.87
C SER A 211 12.59 -1.70 8.68
N ALA A 212 11.63 -2.62 8.51
CA ALA A 212 10.36 -2.61 9.22
C ALA A 212 10.54 -2.59 10.74
N GLU A 213 9.63 -1.91 11.43
CA GLU A 213 9.57 -1.95 12.88
C GLU A 213 9.24 -3.36 13.39
N PRO A 214 9.76 -3.77 14.56
CA PRO A 214 9.49 -5.09 15.14
C PRO A 214 7.99 -5.33 15.42
N GLU A 215 7.26 -4.26 15.75
CA GLU A 215 5.83 -4.29 16.01
C GLU A 215 5.08 -3.45 14.97
N ALA A 216 4.16 -4.09 14.26
CA ALA A 216 3.27 -3.38 13.35
C ALA A 216 2.26 -2.51 14.12
N GLY A 217 1.98 -1.33 13.57
CA GLY A 217 1.04 -0.38 14.15
C GLY A 217 0.63 0.72 13.16
N PRO A 218 -0.25 1.63 13.59
CA PRO A 218 -0.57 2.81 12.79
C PRO A 218 0.70 3.64 12.56
N PRO A 219 0.86 4.25 11.38
CA PRO A 219 2.01 5.08 11.09
C PRO A 219 2.13 6.25 12.07
N ASP A 220 3.32 6.45 12.61
CA ASP A 220 3.78 7.68 13.23
C ASP A 220 4.53 8.47 12.16
N TYR A 221 3.98 9.60 11.74
CA TYR A 221 4.50 10.32 10.56
C TYR A 221 5.81 11.05 10.84
N GLU A 222 6.04 11.50 12.07
CA GLU A 222 7.33 12.07 12.47
C GLU A 222 8.41 10.99 12.43
N LYS A 223 8.16 9.86 13.08
CA LYS A 223 9.03 8.69 13.04
C LYS A 223 9.27 8.18 11.62
N LEU A 224 8.24 8.14 10.78
CA LEU A 224 8.35 7.74 9.37
C LEU A 224 9.35 8.63 8.63
N THR A 225 9.25 9.94 8.82
CA THR A 225 10.15 10.90 8.18
C THR A 225 11.57 10.78 8.69
N ASP A 226 11.75 10.63 10.01
CA ASP A 226 13.08 10.52 10.63
C ASP A 226 13.78 9.22 10.24
N ARG A 227 13.07 8.10 10.25
CA ARG A 227 13.63 6.82 9.80
C ARG A 227 14.02 6.85 8.33
N CYS A 228 13.21 7.44 7.46
CA CYS A 228 13.59 7.61 6.05
C CYS A 228 14.82 8.50 5.91
N ARG A 229 14.95 9.56 6.71
CA ARG A 229 16.16 10.41 6.73
C ARG A 229 17.40 9.65 7.17
N GLU A 230 17.31 8.86 8.23
CA GLU A 230 18.41 8.01 8.70
C GLU A 230 18.84 7.00 7.62
N LEU A 231 17.88 6.29 7.03
CA LEU A 231 18.14 5.31 5.98
C LEU A 231 18.76 5.95 4.72
N LEU A 232 18.32 7.15 4.35
CA LEU A 232 18.96 7.91 3.28
C LEU A 232 20.41 8.29 3.64
N ASN A 233 20.66 8.69 4.90
CA ASN A 233 22.03 9.00 5.35
C ASN A 233 22.94 7.77 5.30
N GLU A 234 22.44 6.57 5.56
CA GLU A 234 23.20 5.32 5.43
C GLU A 234 23.68 5.05 3.99
N ILE A 235 23.09 5.70 3.00
CA ILE A 235 23.42 5.54 1.58
C ILE A 235 24.01 6.80 0.95
N GLY A 236 24.56 7.71 1.75
CA GLY A 236 25.22 8.91 1.27
C GLY A 236 24.38 10.20 1.31
N GLY A 237 23.19 10.12 1.87
CA GLY A 237 22.31 11.28 2.07
C GLY A 237 21.48 11.66 0.85
N MET A 238 20.73 12.77 0.96
CA MET A 238 19.75 13.23 -0.05
C MET A 238 20.42 14.07 -1.12
N GLY A 239 21.56 14.27 -1.34
CA GLY A 239 22.09 15.16 -2.36
C GLY A 239 21.62 16.63 -2.26
N LYS A 240 22.34 17.51 -2.93
CA LYS A 240 22.06 18.94 -2.89
C LYS A 240 20.79 19.26 -3.67
N GLY A 241 19.87 20.01 -3.07
CA GLY A 241 18.63 20.49 -3.70
C GLY A 241 17.42 19.60 -3.46
N PHE A 242 17.58 18.38 -3.01
CA PHE A 242 16.47 17.51 -2.67
C PHE A 242 15.84 17.87 -1.32
N LYS A 243 14.51 17.65 -1.22
CA LYS A 243 13.72 17.96 -0.02
C LYS A 243 12.94 16.75 0.43
N LEU A 244 13.13 16.34 1.68
CA LEU A 244 12.34 15.30 2.31
C LEU A 244 11.01 15.90 2.79
N HIS A 245 9.90 15.35 2.28
CA HIS A 245 8.55 15.76 2.66
C HIS A 245 8.26 15.38 4.11
N GLN A 246 7.50 16.22 4.80
CA GLN A 246 7.00 15.97 6.15
C GLN A 246 5.49 15.79 6.10
N TRP A 247 5.00 14.70 6.64
CA TRP A 247 3.57 14.40 6.67
C TRP A 247 2.90 15.05 7.87
N GLU A 248 1.75 15.64 7.64
CA GLU A 248 0.84 16.06 8.70
C GLU A 248 -0.08 14.89 9.07
N ASP A 249 -0.38 14.72 10.36
CA ASP A 249 -1.40 13.78 10.80
C ASP A 249 -2.79 14.37 10.57
N LEU A 250 -3.46 13.91 9.50
CA LEU A 250 -4.82 14.34 9.18
C LEU A 250 -5.91 13.70 10.06
N LEU A 251 -5.54 12.76 10.93
CA LEU A 251 -6.42 12.09 11.87
C LEU A 251 -6.21 12.57 13.31
N ALA A 252 -5.21 13.41 13.55
CA ALA A 252 -5.03 14.06 14.84
C ALA A 252 -6.26 14.94 15.17
N PRO A 253 -6.71 14.97 16.44
CA PRO A 253 -7.85 15.75 16.87
C PRO A 253 -7.63 17.26 16.73
#